data_b4fee59ff33958506dbaea62be57f7d0
#
_entry.id   b4fee59ff33958506dbaea62be57f7d0
#
_cell.length_a   1.000
_cell.length_b   1.000
_cell.length_c   1.000
_cell.angle_alpha   90.00
_cell.angle_beta   90.00
_cell.angle_gamma   90.00
#
_symmetry.space_group_name_H-M   'P 1'
#
loop_
_entity.id
_entity.type
_entity.pdbx_description
1 polymer ?
#
loop_
_entity_poly.entity_id
_entity_poly.type
_entity_poly.pdbx_seq_one_letter_code
_entity_poly.pdbx_strand_id
1 'polypeptide(L)'
;GDGAAEAEQAWRLADAPCAWDAARLHCLWAASLHRLSSAVRCTWEHLDHTADVQLHAWGTRLEEALAQCALAMFALMTELETVGAGGVGLPAAPPVEVCAQGHDLHSLLFHFLDEWLFRFTGGGGFVPRRLRVVSLDRAAFRVRSLAVGECFELGRHPQGTEVKAITYSAMRITETPTRADLLVIVDI
;
A
#
# COMPACT_ATOMS: atom_id res chain seq x y z
N GLY A 1 -26.37 -15.54 -20.75
CA GLY A 1 -25.49 -14.84 -21.71
C GLY A 1 -25.10 -13.42 -21.27
N ASP A 2 -25.80 -12.80 -20.30
CA ASP A 2 -25.65 -11.35 -20.07
C ASP A 2 -24.62 -10.99 -18.98
N GLY A 3 -24.24 -11.92 -18.13
CA GLY A 3 -23.28 -11.64 -17.03
C GLY A 3 -21.84 -11.37 -17.46
N ALA A 4 -21.41 -11.91 -18.63
CA ALA A 4 -20.06 -11.68 -19.14
C ALA A 4 -19.91 -10.29 -19.78
N ALA A 5 -20.96 -9.80 -20.43
CA ALA A 5 -20.96 -8.48 -21.04
C ALA A 5 -21.03 -7.35 -19.98
N GLU A 6 -21.76 -7.57 -18.88
CA GLU A 6 -21.80 -6.62 -17.75
C GLU A 6 -20.45 -6.58 -17.01
N ALA A 7 -19.79 -7.73 -16.85
CA ALA A 7 -18.45 -7.79 -16.25
C ALA A 7 -17.41 -7.10 -17.14
N GLU A 8 -17.49 -7.24 -18.47
CA GLU A 8 -16.60 -6.59 -19.42
C GLU A 8 -16.87 -5.08 -19.53
N GLN A 9 -18.10 -4.65 -19.36
CA GLN A 9 -18.47 -3.23 -19.34
C GLN A 9 -18.07 -2.55 -18.03
N ALA A 10 -18.17 -3.24 -16.89
CA ALA A 10 -17.65 -2.78 -15.61
C ALA A 10 -16.12 -2.64 -15.64
N TRP A 11 -15.43 -3.52 -16.39
CA TRP A 11 -13.99 -3.46 -16.60
C TRP A 11 -13.55 -2.24 -17.40
N ARG A 12 -14.27 -1.90 -18.49
CA ARG A 12 -13.96 -0.69 -19.30
C ARG A 12 -14.17 0.63 -18.56
N LEU A 13 -15.01 0.63 -17.53
CA LEU A 13 -15.17 1.78 -16.62
C LEU A 13 -14.05 1.85 -15.56
N ALA A 14 -13.34 0.74 -15.31
CA ALA A 14 -12.17 0.69 -14.44
C ALA A 14 -10.88 1.09 -15.17
N ASP A 15 -10.83 0.98 -16.50
CA ASP A 15 -9.71 1.44 -17.36
C ASP A 15 -9.77 2.96 -17.65
N ALA A 16 -10.84 3.65 -17.30
CA ALA A 16 -10.80 5.09 -17.26
C ALA A 16 -9.78 5.50 -16.17
N PRO A 17 -8.80 6.39 -16.46
CA PRO A 17 -7.95 6.95 -15.43
C PRO A 17 -8.89 7.44 -14.34
N CYS A 18 -8.70 6.96 -13.10
CA CYS A 18 -9.63 7.13 -11.98
C CYS A 18 -10.07 8.60 -11.87
N ALA A 19 -11.09 8.99 -12.64
CA ALA A 19 -11.76 10.27 -12.55
C ALA A 19 -12.71 10.27 -11.35
N TRP A 20 -12.15 9.95 -10.17
CA TRP A 20 -12.83 10.24 -8.92
C TRP A 20 -12.55 11.69 -8.61
N ASP A 21 -13.62 12.47 -8.58
CA ASP A 21 -13.62 13.83 -8.09
C ASP A 21 -12.77 13.91 -6.81
N ALA A 22 -11.70 14.70 -6.85
CA ALA A 22 -10.77 14.91 -5.73
C ALA A 22 -11.53 15.25 -4.43
N ALA A 23 -12.71 15.88 -4.54
CA ALA A 23 -13.59 16.17 -3.42
C ALA A 23 -14.17 14.90 -2.77
N ARG A 24 -14.49 13.86 -3.55
CA ARG A 24 -14.97 12.57 -3.02
C ARG A 24 -13.88 11.76 -2.34
N LEU A 25 -12.67 11.79 -2.88
CA LEU A 25 -11.49 11.18 -2.24
C LEU A 25 -11.18 11.89 -0.92
N HIS A 26 -11.29 13.21 -0.90
CA HIS A 26 -11.09 14.01 0.31
C HIS A 26 -12.14 13.71 1.39
N CYS A 27 -13.42 13.55 1.01
CA CYS A 27 -14.49 13.17 1.95
C CYS A 27 -14.32 11.76 2.52
N LEU A 28 -13.96 10.78 1.71
CA LEU A 28 -13.72 9.41 2.17
C LEU A 28 -12.49 9.34 3.09
N TRP A 29 -11.47 10.13 2.81
CA TRP A 29 -10.27 10.23 3.63
C TRP A 29 -10.55 10.97 4.94
N ALA A 30 -11.23 12.13 4.91
CA ALA A 30 -11.56 12.92 6.08
C ALA A 30 -12.46 12.15 7.06
N ALA A 31 -13.48 11.44 6.55
CA ALA A 31 -14.32 10.56 7.37
C ALA A 31 -13.54 9.38 7.98
N SER A 32 -12.44 8.98 7.35
CA SER A 32 -11.57 7.91 7.81
C SER A 32 -10.51 8.39 8.81
N LEU A 33 -10.02 9.62 8.69
CA LEU A 33 -9.04 10.23 9.60
C LEU A 33 -9.60 10.43 11.00
N HIS A 34 -10.89 10.74 11.16
CA HIS A 34 -11.53 10.87 12.47
C HIS A 34 -11.52 9.58 13.29
N ARG A 35 -11.39 8.41 12.64
CA ARG A 35 -11.26 7.11 13.30
C ARG A 35 -9.81 6.68 13.55
N LEU A 36 -8.83 7.41 13.01
CA LEU A 36 -7.39 7.11 13.11
C LEU A 36 -6.66 7.98 14.14
N SER A 37 -7.39 8.65 15.03
CA SER A 37 -6.82 9.44 16.14
C SER A 37 -6.15 8.61 17.24
N SER A 38 -6.22 7.28 17.17
CA SER A 38 -5.41 6.42 18.02
C SER A 38 -4.08 6.10 17.32
N ALA A 39 -2.98 6.18 18.04
CA ALA A 39 -1.63 5.88 17.58
C ALA A 39 -1.62 4.70 16.61
N VAL A 40 -1.19 4.95 15.37
CA VAL A 40 -1.01 3.89 14.37
C VAL A 40 0.00 2.91 14.97
N ARG A 41 -0.48 1.79 15.49
CA ARG A 41 0.40 0.71 15.92
C ARG A 41 1.05 0.16 14.66
N CYS A 42 2.36 0.29 14.58
CA CYS A 42 3.11 -0.46 13.57
C CYS A 42 2.88 -1.95 13.85
N THR A 43 2.31 -2.66 12.91
CA THR A 43 2.09 -4.11 12.98
C THR A 43 2.91 -4.80 11.89
N TRP A 44 4.21 -4.49 11.92
CA TRP A 44 5.21 -5.09 11.05
C TRP A 44 6.58 -5.12 11.73
N GLU A 45 7.44 -6.00 11.24
CA GLU A 45 8.84 -6.11 11.61
C GLU A 45 9.68 -6.52 10.41
N HIS A 46 10.99 -6.26 10.47
CA HIS A 46 11.96 -6.74 9.50
C HIS A 46 12.68 -7.94 10.09
N LEU A 47 12.79 -9.00 9.30
CA LEU A 47 13.55 -10.20 9.67
C LEU A 47 14.79 -10.27 8.78
N ASP A 48 15.94 -10.54 9.40
CA ASP A 48 17.21 -10.66 8.67
C ASP A 48 17.20 -11.87 7.73
N HIS A 49 17.71 -11.65 6.52
CA HIS A 49 18.00 -12.68 5.54
C HIS A 49 19.36 -12.39 4.89
N THR A 50 20.09 -13.39 4.46
CA THR A 50 21.53 -13.32 4.11
C THR A 50 21.92 -12.31 3.03
N ALA A 51 21.02 -11.90 2.13
CA ALA A 51 21.25 -10.90 1.09
C ALA A 51 19.99 -10.05 0.82
N ASP A 52 18.92 -10.31 1.55
CA ASP A 52 17.60 -9.76 1.35
C ASP A 52 16.99 -9.41 2.70
N VAL A 53 15.88 -8.72 2.72
CA VAL A 53 15.12 -8.47 3.94
C VAL A 53 13.75 -9.13 3.84
N GLN A 54 13.34 -9.84 4.88
CA GLN A 54 12.00 -10.37 4.99
C GLN A 54 11.12 -9.38 5.76
N LEU A 55 10.08 -8.92 5.09
CA LEU A 55 9.00 -8.14 5.70
C LEU A 55 8.03 -9.11 6.37
N HIS A 56 7.74 -8.90 7.65
CA HIS A 56 6.63 -9.54 8.35
C HIS A 56 5.64 -8.47 8.75
N ALA A 57 4.44 -8.55 8.22
CA ALA A 57 3.37 -7.60 8.50
C ALA A 57 2.09 -8.33 8.90
N TRP A 58 1.31 -7.74 9.78
CA TRP A 58 0.05 -8.33 10.24
C TRP A 58 -1.02 -7.28 10.52
N GLY A 59 -2.25 -7.75 10.61
CA GLY A 59 -3.42 -6.96 10.95
C GLY A 59 -4.56 -7.85 11.42
N THR A 60 -5.66 -7.26 11.83
CA THR A 60 -6.88 -8.00 12.18
C THR A 60 -7.57 -8.58 10.94
N ARG A 61 -7.29 -8.00 9.77
CA ARG A 61 -7.78 -8.41 8.45
C ARG A 61 -6.67 -8.27 7.40
N LEU A 62 -6.87 -8.93 6.27
CA LEU A 62 -5.91 -8.90 5.16
C LEU A 62 -5.66 -7.49 4.64
N GLU A 63 -6.67 -6.63 4.58
CA GLU A 63 -6.55 -5.24 4.17
C GLU A 63 -5.59 -4.43 5.04
N GLU A 64 -5.61 -4.67 6.36
CA GLU A 64 -4.68 -4.04 7.29
C GLU A 64 -3.26 -4.59 7.11
N ALA A 65 -3.12 -5.91 7.00
CA ALA A 65 -1.83 -6.55 6.77
C ALA A 65 -1.17 -6.08 5.47
N LEU A 66 -1.92 -5.94 4.37
CA LEU A 66 -1.43 -5.38 3.10
C LEU A 66 -0.91 -3.95 3.27
N ALA A 67 -1.68 -3.09 3.95
CA ALA A 67 -1.28 -1.71 4.21
C ALA A 67 0.01 -1.64 5.03
N GLN A 68 0.12 -2.46 6.09
CA GLN A 68 1.30 -2.53 6.95
C GLN A 68 2.51 -3.10 6.22
N CYS A 69 2.32 -4.06 5.31
CA CYS A 69 3.39 -4.63 4.50
C CYS A 69 4.02 -3.59 3.55
N ALA A 70 3.19 -2.78 2.90
CA ALA A 70 3.67 -1.67 2.09
C ALA A 70 4.41 -0.62 2.93
N LEU A 71 3.91 -0.26 4.11
CA LEU A 71 4.60 0.66 5.01
C LEU A 71 5.93 0.07 5.52
N ALA A 72 5.99 -1.23 5.83
CA ALA A 72 7.22 -1.92 6.20
C ALA A 72 8.29 -1.83 5.10
N MET A 73 7.90 -2.00 3.84
CA MET A 73 8.79 -1.83 2.69
C MET A 73 9.40 -0.42 2.65
N PHE A 74 8.57 0.62 2.79
CA PHE A 74 9.05 2.00 2.79
C PHE A 74 9.87 2.35 4.03
N ALA A 75 9.60 1.71 5.18
CA ALA A 75 10.39 1.89 6.40
C ALA A 75 11.83 1.35 6.30
N LEU A 76 12.13 0.47 5.33
CA LEU A 76 13.52 0.14 4.96
C LEU A 76 14.20 1.31 4.24
N MET A 77 13.45 2.05 3.43
CA MET A 77 13.99 3.06 2.53
C MET A 77 14.18 4.42 3.20
N THR A 78 13.39 4.71 4.24
CA THR A 78 13.48 5.96 5.01
C THR A 78 12.76 5.84 6.36
N GLU A 79 13.03 6.79 7.26
CA GLU A 79 12.27 6.91 8.51
C GLU A 79 10.90 7.54 8.23
N LEU A 80 9.84 6.73 8.30
CA LEU A 80 8.47 7.18 7.97
C LEU A 80 7.99 8.34 8.86
N GLU A 81 8.51 8.47 10.08
CA GLU A 81 8.19 9.57 11.01
C GLU A 81 8.60 10.93 10.46
N THR A 82 9.61 10.98 9.61
CA THR A 82 10.10 12.22 8.98
C THR A 82 9.25 12.64 7.78
N VAL A 83 8.44 11.72 7.23
CA VAL A 83 7.58 11.97 6.07
C VAL A 83 6.33 12.75 6.49
N GLY A 84 6.08 13.88 5.87
CA GLY A 84 4.91 14.70 6.12
C GLY A 84 3.62 14.02 5.65
N ALA A 85 2.57 14.11 6.47
CA ALA A 85 1.22 13.61 6.13
C ALA A 85 0.21 14.73 5.85
N GLY A 86 0.70 15.95 5.57
CA GLY A 86 -0.11 17.15 5.61
C GLY A 86 -0.35 17.60 7.06
N GLY A 87 0.35 18.65 7.50
CA GLY A 87 0.22 19.20 8.85
C GLY A 87 -0.98 20.15 8.97
N VAL A 88 -1.37 20.44 10.23
CA VAL A 88 -2.33 21.52 10.53
C VAL A 88 -1.81 22.82 9.92
N GLY A 89 -2.53 23.37 8.92
CA GLY A 89 -2.19 24.64 8.27
C GLY A 89 -1.48 24.54 6.91
N LEU A 90 -1.11 23.35 6.44
CA LEU A 90 -0.68 23.14 5.05
C LEU A 90 -1.83 22.52 4.24
N PRO A 91 -2.03 22.91 2.96
CA PRO A 91 -3.00 22.24 2.12
C PRO A 91 -2.55 20.77 2.02
N ALA A 92 -3.41 19.87 2.51
CA ALA A 92 -3.16 18.44 2.38
C ALA A 92 -3.03 18.11 0.88
N ALA A 93 -1.88 17.57 0.47
CA ALA A 93 -1.77 17.04 -0.88
C ALA A 93 -2.85 15.97 -1.09
N PRO A 94 -3.43 15.87 -2.28
CA PRO A 94 -4.43 14.84 -2.55
C PRO A 94 -3.83 13.46 -2.29
N PRO A 95 -4.61 12.52 -1.74
CA PRO A 95 -4.12 11.16 -1.53
C PRO A 95 -3.70 10.52 -2.85
N VAL A 96 -2.61 9.78 -2.82
CA VAL A 96 -2.15 8.96 -3.95
C VAL A 96 -2.92 7.64 -3.91
N GLU A 97 -3.50 7.28 -5.05
CA GLU A 97 -4.19 6.01 -5.23
C GLU A 97 -3.29 5.00 -5.95
N VAL A 98 -3.33 3.76 -5.45
CA VAL A 98 -2.72 2.60 -6.10
C VAL A 98 -3.74 1.47 -6.15
N CYS A 99 -3.92 0.92 -7.35
CA CYS A 99 -4.71 -0.26 -7.62
C CYS A 99 -3.80 -1.38 -8.11
N ALA A 100 -4.06 -2.61 -7.66
CA ALA A 100 -3.36 -3.79 -8.15
C ALA A 100 -4.32 -4.94 -8.36
N GLN A 101 -3.97 -5.85 -9.26
CA GLN A 101 -4.72 -7.06 -9.56
C GLN A 101 -3.77 -8.24 -9.69
N GLY A 102 -4.18 -9.39 -9.19
CA GLY A 102 -3.53 -10.67 -9.37
C GLY A 102 -4.48 -11.73 -9.93
N HIS A 103 -4.00 -12.94 -10.02
CA HIS A 103 -4.79 -14.14 -10.34
C HIS A 103 -5.01 -15.03 -9.11
N ASP A 104 -4.29 -14.73 -8.02
CA ASP A 104 -4.43 -15.28 -6.68
C ASP A 104 -3.97 -14.25 -5.63
N LEU A 105 -4.03 -14.59 -4.35
CA LEU A 105 -3.62 -13.67 -3.28
C LEU A 105 -2.11 -13.40 -3.28
N HIS A 106 -1.27 -14.36 -3.69
CA HIS A 106 0.19 -14.17 -3.73
C HIS A 106 0.58 -13.20 -4.83
N SER A 107 0.06 -13.38 -6.04
CA SER A 107 0.28 -12.45 -7.15
C SER A 107 -0.33 -11.08 -6.89
N LEU A 108 -1.48 -11.02 -6.18
CA LEU A 108 -2.07 -9.75 -5.76
C LEU A 108 -1.15 -9.01 -4.79
N LEU A 109 -0.61 -9.70 -3.76
CA LEU A 109 0.34 -9.11 -2.81
C LEU A 109 1.60 -8.64 -3.52
N PHE A 110 2.15 -9.46 -4.44
CA PHE A 110 3.31 -9.09 -5.25
C PHE A 110 3.05 -7.80 -6.04
N HIS A 111 2.00 -7.77 -6.87
CA HIS A 111 1.68 -6.60 -7.70
C HIS A 111 1.33 -5.37 -6.85
N PHE A 112 0.69 -5.55 -5.70
CA PHE A 112 0.37 -4.45 -4.79
C PHE A 112 1.62 -3.76 -4.26
N LEU A 113 2.62 -4.51 -3.83
CA LEU A 113 3.88 -3.96 -3.35
C LEU A 113 4.72 -3.37 -4.50
N ASP A 114 4.73 -4.04 -5.66
CA ASP A 114 5.45 -3.59 -6.86
C ASP A 114 4.90 -2.26 -7.38
N GLU A 115 3.58 -2.09 -7.41
CA GLU A 115 2.93 -0.82 -7.78
C GLU A 115 3.29 0.32 -6.81
N TRP A 116 3.35 0.06 -5.51
CA TRP A 116 3.81 1.04 -4.53
C TRP A 116 5.30 1.35 -4.71
N LEU A 117 6.14 0.35 -4.93
CA LEU A 117 7.55 0.53 -5.22
C LEU A 117 7.75 1.36 -6.51
N PHE A 118 6.96 1.09 -7.55
CA PHE A 118 6.98 1.86 -8.80
C PHE A 118 6.60 3.33 -8.59
N ARG A 119 5.67 3.66 -7.68
CA ARG A 119 5.34 5.05 -7.32
C ARG A 119 6.53 5.80 -6.73
N PHE A 120 7.43 5.10 -6.07
CA PHE A 120 8.69 5.68 -5.60
C PHE A 120 9.72 5.77 -6.73
N THR A 121 10.01 4.67 -7.41
CA THR A 121 11.10 4.58 -8.39
C THR A 121 10.81 5.29 -9.71
N GLY A 122 9.59 5.17 -10.22
CA GLY A 122 9.15 5.72 -11.51
C GLY A 122 8.23 6.93 -11.41
N GLY A 123 7.66 7.18 -10.26
CA GLY A 123 6.58 8.15 -10.04
C GLY A 123 6.95 9.42 -9.27
N GLY A 124 8.23 9.80 -9.22
CA GLY A 124 8.66 11.05 -8.58
C GLY A 124 9.03 10.91 -7.10
N GLY A 125 9.34 9.70 -6.62
CA GLY A 125 9.87 9.48 -5.28
C GLY A 125 8.84 9.52 -4.16
N PHE A 126 7.56 9.26 -4.44
CA PHE A 126 6.51 9.33 -3.42
C PHE A 126 6.72 8.29 -2.31
N VAL A 127 6.72 8.75 -1.05
CA VAL A 127 6.81 7.92 0.15
C VAL A 127 5.52 8.09 0.97
N PRO A 128 4.79 6.99 1.24
CA PRO A 128 3.59 7.05 2.06
C PRO A 128 3.95 7.22 3.56
N ARG A 129 3.35 8.18 4.21
CA ARG A 129 3.36 8.30 5.67
C ARG A 129 2.25 7.48 6.32
N ARG A 130 1.09 7.45 5.65
CA ARG A 130 -0.07 6.63 6.03
C ARG A 130 -0.63 6.00 4.78
N LEU A 131 -1.01 4.75 4.88
CA LEU A 131 -1.57 3.97 3.80
C LEU A 131 -2.77 3.17 4.31
N ARG A 132 -3.79 3.06 3.49
CA ARG A 132 -4.97 2.27 3.79
C ARG A 132 -5.49 1.57 2.55
N VAL A 133 -5.81 0.31 2.68
CA VAL A 133 -6.61 -0.42 1.69
C VAL A 133 -8.07 -0.02 1.87
N VAL A 134 -8.68 0.50 0.83
CA VAL A 134 -10.08 0.97 0.82
C VAL A 134 -11.04 -0.05 0.23
N SER A 135 -10.54 -0.95 -0.59
CA SER A 135 -11.31 -2.04 -1.19
C SER A 135 -10.42 -3.23 -1.47
N LEU A 136 -10.91 -4.42 -1.16
CA LEU A 136 -10.31 -5.71 -1.51
C LEU A 136 -11.41 -6.63 -2.06
N ASP A 137 -11.35 -6.89 -3.37
CA ASP A 137 -12.19 -7.87 -4.03
C ASP A 137 -11.44 -9.21 -4.11
N ARG A 138 -11.83 -10.14 -3.26
CA ARG A 138 -11.20 -11.47 -3.18
C ARG A 138 -11.56 -12.38 -4.34
N ALA A 139 -12.71 -12.16 -4.98
CA ALA A 139 -13.15 -12.98 -6.11
C ALA A 139 -12.39 -12.60 -7.38
N ALA A 140 -12.15 -11.31 -7.58
CA ALA A 140 -11.40 -10.79 -8.72
C ALA A 140 -9.90 -10.57 -8.42
N PHE A 141 -9.44 -10.85 -7.20
CA PHE A 141 -8.08 -10.58 -6.73
C PHE A 141 -7.62 -9.15 -7.05
N ARG A 142 -8.46 -8.18 -6.66
CA ARG A 142 -8.20 -6.76 -6.87
C ARG A 142 -8.11 -6.03 -5.55
N VAL A 143 -7.15 -5.13 -5.45
CA VAL A 143 -6.99 -4.25 -4.29
C VAL A 143 -6.92 -2.80 -4.75
N ARG A 144 -7.48 -1.93 -3.93
CA ARG A 144 -7.42 -0.49 -4.08
C ARG A 144 -7.01 0.15 -2.78
N SER A 145 -6.02 1.02 -2.82
CA SER A 145 -5.45 1.67 -1.64
C SER A 145 -5.26 3.16 -1.86
N LEU A 146 -5.28 3.89 -0.76
CA LEU A 146 -4.99 5.32 -0.72
C LEU A 146 -3.88 5.58 0.28
N ALA A 147 -2.97 6.49 -0.05
CA ALA A 147 -1.94 6.94 0.86
C ALA A 147 -1.79 8.46 0.86
N VAL A 148 -1.41 9.00 2.00
CA VAL A 148 -0.88 10.35 2.14
C VAL A 148 0.58 10.28 2.53
N GLY A 149 1.35 11.19 1.98
CA GLY A 149 2.80 11.27 2.14
C GLY A 149 3.34 12.41 1.33
N GLU A 150 4.62 12.35 1.03
CA GLU A 150 5.31 13.35 0.22
C GLU A 150 6.41 12.70 -0.62
N CYS A 151 6.99 13.47 -1.54
CA CYS A 151 8.14 13.00 -2.31
C CYS A 151 9.39 12.97 -1.43
N PHE A 152 10.21 11.93 -1.60
CA PHE A 152 11.51 11.80 -0.95
C PHE A 152 12.42 12.97 -1.35
N GLU A 153 13.05 13.58 -0.36
CA GLU A 153 13.96 14.69 -0.55
C GLU A 153 15.27 14.42 0.21
N LEU A 154 16.37 14.33 -0.53
CA LEU A 154 17.70 14.17 0.05
C LEU A 154 18.04 15.34 0.98
N GLY A 155 18.55 15.01 2.18
CA GLY A 155 18.87 15.99 3.22
C GLY A 155 17.72 16.32 4.16
N ARG A 156 16.49 16.00 3.77
CA ARG A 156 15.29 16.10 4.63
C ARG A 156 14.88 14.75 5.17
N HIS A 157 14.82 13.74 4.32
CA HIS A 157 14.49 12.39 4.69
C HIS A 157 15.78 11.55 4.83
N PRO A 158 15.95 10.81 5.94
CA PRO A 158 17.06 9.89 6.08
C PRO A 158 17.04 8.85 4.95
N GLN A 159 18.21 8.60 4.36
CA GLN A 159 18.36 7.58 3.35
C GLN A 159 18.62 6.22 4.01
N GLY A 160 17.69 5.29 3.85
CA GLY A 160 17.80 3.91 4.30
C GLY A 160 18.32 2.98 3.21
N THR A 161 17.87 1.73 3.27
CA THR A 161 18.22 0.68 2.32
C THR A 161 17.30 0.74 1.10
N GLU A 162 17.88 0.74 -0.09
CA GLU A 162 17.11 0.69 -1.34
C GLU A 162 16.43 -0.68 -1.49
N VAL A 163 15.14 -0.70 -1.73
CA VAL A 163 14.41 -1.89 -2.17
C VAL A 163 14.40 -1.89 -3.69
N LYS A 164 14.98 -2.93 -4.29
CA LYS A 164 15.11 -3.06 -5.75
C LYS A 164 13.94 -3.80 -6.37
N ALA A 165 13.47 -4.85 -5.70
CA ALA A 165 12.39 -5.71 -6.22
C ALA A 165 11.65 -6.45 -5.11
N ILE A 166 10.42 -6.82 -5.41
CA ILE A 166 9.62 -7.78 -4.64
C ILE A 166 9.94 -9.18 -5.14
N THR A 167 9.98 -10.16 -4.25
CA THR A 167 10.21 -11.55 -4.65
C THR A 167 9.06 -12.46 -4.21
N TYR A 168 8.86 -13.56 -4.94
CA TYR A 168 7.96 -14.64 -4.53
C TYR A 168 8.61 -15.62 -3.54
N SER A 169 9.92 -15.47 -3.28
CA SER A 169 10.68 -16.34 -2.42
C SER A 169 10.10 -16.35 -1.01
N ALA A 170 9.74 -17.53 -0.50
CA ALA A 170 9.14 -17.72 0.82
C ALA A 170 7.94 -16.81 1.14
N MET A 171 7.29 -16.25 0.11
CA MET A 171 6.08 -15.46 0.29
C MET A 171 5.00 -16.31 0.95
N ARG A 172 4.42 -15.79 2.01
CA ARG A 172 3.38 -16.49 2.78
C ARG A 172 2.27 -15.54 3.17
N ILE A 173 1.05 -16.01 3.02
CA ILE A 173 -0.18 -15.37 3.48
C ILE A 173 -0.88 -16.36 4.41
N THR A 174 -1.09 -15.98 5.66
CA THR A 174 -1.77 -16.80 6.65
C THR A 174 -2.92 -16.00 7.24
N GLU A 175 -4.12 -16.55 7.21
CA GLU A 175 -5.31 -15.90 7.75
C GLU A 175 -5.99 -16.79 8.80
N THR A 176 -6.41 -16.15 9.86
CA THR A 176 -7.30 -16.69 10.90
C THR A 176 -8.52 -15.77 11.02
N PRO A 177 -9.58 -16.14 11.76
CA PRO A 177 -10.73 -15.25 11.94
C PRO A 177 -10.42 -13.89 12.55
N THR A 178 -9.28 -13.74 13.24
CA THR A 178 -8.92 -12.53 13.99
C THR A 178 -7.60 -11.92 13.57
N ARG A 179 -6.85 -12.55 12.64
CA ARG A 179 -5.52 -12.09 12.26
C ARG A 179 -5.15 -12.55 10.86
N ALA A 180 -4.54 -11.66 10.12
CA ALA A 180 -3.84 -11.95 8.86
C ALA A 180 -2.35 -11.64 9.03
N ASP A 181 -1.47 -12.53 8.58
CA ASP A 181 -0.02 -12.39 8.59
C ASP A 181 0.52 -12.51 7.16
N LEU A 182 1.44 -11.64 6.80
CA LEU A 182 2.13 -11.60 5.51
C LEU A 182 3.63 -11.69 5.73
N LEU A 183 4.29 -12.58 4.99
CA LEU A 183 5.75 -12.68 4.89
C LEU A 183 6.15 -12.46 3.44
N VAL A 184 7.04 -11.51 3.19
CA VAL A 184 7.53 -11.17 1.84
C VAL A 184 9.03 -10.89 1.91
N ILE A 185 9.80 -11.49 1.03
CA ILE A 185 11.22 -11.17 0.86
C ILE A 185 11.34 -10.11 -0.22
N VAL A 186 12.09 -9.05 0.09
CA VAL A 186 12.45 -7.98 -0.85
C VAL A 186 13.95 -8.02 -1.11
N ASP A 187 14.35 -7.80 -2.35
CA ASP A 187 15.74 -7.66 -2.78
C ASP A 187 16.22 -6.24 -2.48
N ILE A 188 17.42 -6.11 -1.88
CA ILE A 188 18.04 -4.85 -1.45
C ILE A 188 19.42 -4.62 -2.06
#